data_e15c02d8d198ae3f5db3235f26252fe0
#
_entry.id   e15c02d8d198ae3f5db3235f26252fe0
#
_cell.length_a   1.000
_cell.length_b   1.000
_cell.length_c   1.000
_cell.angle_alpha   90.00
_cell.angle_beta   90.00
_cell.angle_gamma   90.00
#
_symmetry.space_group_name_H-M   'P 1'
#
loop_
_entity.id
_entity.type
_entity.pdbx_description
1 polymer ?
#
loop_
_entity_poly.entity_id
_entity_poly.type
_entity_poly.pdbx_seq_one_letter_code
_entity_poly.pdbx_strand_id
1 'polypeptide(L)'
;APINLGGTEVITGRVPGQRDDGPYWFTGTVDPASRVRRHARQMLPVYAGVTLALWLGLILAGGEGLPAFVLALSSVSTSGITAAEGVPGRLAEAMVLVVLVLALSRRFWPGAALRAEVGPWRHDPELRLALAITAFVAAVLFLRHAVAATEGQGLGPALAALWGAVFTTISFLTTTGFVSADWQTARMWSGLETPGLVLAGLAILGGGVATTAGGVKLLRVDALFRHGTREMDKLIHPNSIGSAGQRRRRDGAYAAWVFFMLYALSIAAGTAGLTLLGQGFEPALILTLSALTTTGHLAALAAESPIPLATLTPAVKVAMGLLMIVGRLETLALLVFLVPATLRR
;
A
#
# COMPACT_ATOMS: atom_id res chain seq x y z
N ALA A 1 10.30 -2.38 4.81
CA ALA A 1 10.10 -2.60 3.39
C ALA A 1 10.77 -3.89 2.90
N PRO A 2 12.10 -4.12 3.01
CA PRO A 2 12.69 -5.42 2.63
C PRO A 2 12.18 -6.59 3.46
N ILE A 3 11.68 -6.34 4.65
CA ILE A 3 11.07 -7.36 5.52
C ILE A 3 9.73 -7.86 4.96
N ASN A 4 8.95 -7.01 4.31
CA ASN A 4 7.65 -7.38 3.76
C ASN A 4 7.72 -8.06 2.37
N LEU A 5 8.79 -7.83 1.62
CA LEU A 5 9.11 -8.55 0.38
C LEU A 5 9.77 -9.86 0.64
N GLY A 6 10.55 -9.86 1.66
CA GLY A 6 11.49 -10.82 2.06
C GLY A 6 11.23 -11.39 3.42
N GLY A 7 10.02 -11.31 3.96
CA GLY A 7 9.75 -12.09 5.17
C GLY A 7 10.18 -13.54 4.95
N THR A 8 9.90 -14.08 3.79
CA THR A 8 10.43 -15.36 3.34
C THR A 8 11.89 -15.30 2.85
N GLU A 9 12.35 -14.23 2.19
CA GLU A 9 13.74 -14.06 1.75
C GLU A 9 14.70 -13.86 2.92
N VAL A 10 14.33 -13.02 3.89
CA VAL A 10 15.19 -12.75 5.07
C VAL A 10 15.21 -13.96 6.02
N ILE A 11 14.07 -14.64 6.19
CA ILE A 11 13.95 -15.79 7.09
C ILE A 11 14.40 -17.09 6.41
N THR A 12 14.01 -17.34 5.17
CA THR A 12 14.31 -18.61 4.48
C THR A 12 15.51 -18.54 3.53
N GLY A 13 15.99 -17.35 3.20
CA GLY A 13 17.06 -17.14 2.21
C GLY A 13 16.68 -17.49 0.78
N ARG A 14 15.40 -17.75 0.51
CA ARG A 14 14.88 -18.05 -0.82
C ARG A 14 14.26 -16.80 -1.43
N VAL A 15 14.76 -16.40 -2.58
CA VAL A 15 14.13 -15.38 -3.41
C VAL A 15 13.03 -16.05 -4.23
N PRO A 16 11.75 -15.65 -4.15
CA PRO A 16 10.74 -16.16 -5.03
C PRO A 16 11.17 -15.86 -6.47
N GLY A 17 11.62 -16.90 -7.15
CA GLY A 17 12.03 -16.72 -8.52
C GLY A 17 13.48 -17.06 -8.85
N GLN A 18 14.36 -17.35 -7.93
CA GLN A 18 15.74 -17.76 -8.20
C GLN A 18 15.80 -19.27 -8.50
N ARG A 19 16.47 -19.66 -9.58
CA ARG A 19 16.76 -21.06 -9.90
C ARG A 19 17.68 -21.62 -8.81
N ASP A 20 17.29 -22.74 -8.22
CA ASP A 20 18.16 -23.61 -7.41
C ASP A 20 19.04 -24.47 -8.35
N ASP A 21 19.86 -23.83 -9.19
CA ASP A 21 20.77 -24.55 -10.09
C ASP A 21 22.16 -24.80 -9.46
N GLY A 22 22.29 -24.56 -8.15
CA GLY A 22 23.54 -24.80 -7.41
C GLY A 22 23.45 -26.01 -6.47
N PRO A 23 24.51 -26.79 -6.29
CA PRO A 23 24.53 -27.89 -5.36
C PRO A 23 24.32 -27.38 -3.93
N TYR A 24 23.39 -28.02 -3.21
CA TYR A 24 22.88 -27.65 -1.87
C TYR A 24 23.96 -27.55 -0.75
N TRP A 25 25.21 -27.85 -1.03
CA TRP A 25 26.33 -27.86 -0.08
C TRP A 25 26.86 -26.47 0.30
N PHE A 26 26.49 -25.40 -0.43
CA PHE A 26 26.94 -24.03 -0.15
C PHE A 26 25.93 -23.16 0.60
N THR A 27 24.78 -23.71 0.99
CA THR A 27 23.91 -23.04 1.93
C THR A 27 24.48 -23.18 3.34
N GLY A 28 25.62 -22.56 3.59
CA GLY A 28 26.06 -22.30 4.95
C GLY A 28 24.89 -21.63 5.67
N THR A 29 24.56 -22.10 6.86
CA THR A 29 23.57 -21.52 7.76
C THR A 29 23.97 -20.09 8.09
N VAL A 30 23.69 -19.17 7.16
CA VAL A 30 23.96 -17.74 7.42
C VAL A 30 23.00 -17.32 8.50
N ASP A 31 23.55 -17.01 9.66
CA ASP A 31 22.82 -16.55 10.82
C ASP A 31 21.79 -15.48 10.42
N PRO A 32 20.50 -15.65 10.78
CA PRO A 32 19.43 -14.68 10.45
C PRO A 32 19.79 -13.25 10.90
N ALA A 33 20.47 -13.10 12.02
CA ALA A 33 20.92 -11.80 12.53
C ALA A 33 21.93 -11.12 11.59
N SER A 34 22.83 -11.88 10.99
CA SER A 34 23.81 -11.33 10.03
C SER A 34 23.16 -10.86 8.72
N ARG A 35 22.09 -11.52 8.26
CA ARG A 35 21.30 -11.09 7.10
C ARG A 35 20.55 -9.80 7.39
N VAL A 36 19.86 -9.72 8.51
CA VAL A 36 19.16 -8.51 8.94
C VAL A 36 20.13 -7.34 9.05
N ARG A 37 21.28 -7.53 9.69
CA ARG A 37 22.33 -6.51 9.84
C ARG A 37 22.85 -6.02 8.48
N ARG A 38 23.10 -6.94 7.54
CA ARG A 38 23.55 -6.58 6.17
C ARG A 38 22.51 -5.74 5.45
N HIS A 39 21.23 -6.14 5.47
CA HIS A 39 20.14 -5.39 4.85
C HIS A 39 19.94 -4.03 5.51
N ALA A 40 19.94 -3.98 6.84
CA ALA A 40 19.85 -2.72 7.58
C ALA A 40 20.98 -1.75 7.20
N ARG A 41 22.22 -2.24 7.13
CA ARG A 41 23.38 -1.42 6.77
C ARG A 41 23.32 -0.86 5.33
N GLN A 42 22.69 -1.58 4.42
CA GLN A 42 22.50 -1.12 3.03
C GLN A 42 21.32 -0.15 2.90
N MET A 43 20.24 -0.35 3.66
CA MET A 43 19.02 0.44 3.55
C MET A 43 19.02 1.70 4.39
N LEU A 44 19.64 1.65 5.58
CA LEU A 44 19.65 2.77 6.52
C LEU A 44 20.14 4.09 5.93
N PRO A 45 21.28 4.15 5.21
CA PRO A 45 21.77 5.41 4.65
C PRO A 45 20.81 5.99 3.60
N VAL A 46 20.14 5.15 2.81
CA VAL A 46 19.19 5.61 1.79
C VAL A 46 17.92 6.13 2.44
N TYR A 47 17.36 5.40 3.40
CA TYR A 47 16.20 5.88 4.15
C TYR A 47 16.50 7.19 4.89
N ALA A 48 17.65 7.26 5.56
CA ALA A 48 18.08 8.48 6.27
C ALA A 48 18.28 9.64 5.29
N GLY A 49 18.93 9.39 4.13
CA GLY A 49 19.15 10.41 3.11
C GLY A 49 17.86 10.94 2.50
N VAL A 50 16.92 10.06 2.12
CA VAL A 50 15.62 10.48 1.58
C VAL A 50 14.80 11.23 2.62
N THR A 51 14.79 10.75 3.88
CA THR A 51 14.08 11.44 4.98
C THR A 51 14.65 12.82 5.22
N LEU A 52 15.99 12.96 5.27
CA LEU A 52 16.67 14.23 5.48
C LEU A 52 16.43 15.20 4.32
N ALA A 53 16.52 14.73 3.08
CA ALA A 53 16.25 15.53 1.89
C ALA A 53 14.79 16.03 1.87
N LEU A 54 13.82 15.13 2.18
CA LEU A 54 12.42 15.53 2.25
C LEU A 54 12.17 16.50 3.40
N TRP A 55 12.75 16.28 4.59
CA TRP A 55 12.63 17.20 5.73
C TRP A 55 13.13 18.58 5.41
N LEU A 56 14.35 18.69 4.86
CA LEU A 56 14.91 19.98 4.45
C LEU A 56 14.04 20.65 3.36
N GLY A 57 13.58 19.89 2.38
CA GLY A 57 12.67 20.39 1.36
C GLY A 57 11.36 20.94 1.94
N LEU A 58 10.76 20.24 2.91
CA LEU A 58 9.55 20.68 3.58
C LEU A 58 9.76 21.96 4.41
N ILE A 59 10.93 22.12 5.07
CA ILE A 59 11.29 23.38 5.77
C ILE A 59 11.40 24.51 4.75
N LEU A 60 12.08 24.29 3.63
CA LEU A 60 12.21 25.30 2.56
C LEU A 60 10.84 25.66 1.94
N ALA A 61 9.89 24.74 1.96
CA ALA A 61 8.50 24.98 1.54
C ALA A 61 7.67 25.74 2.60
N GLY A 62 8.26 26.15 3.72
CA GLY A 62 7.61 26.92 4.78
C GLY A 62 7.03 26.05 5.91
N GLY A 63 7.36 24.75 5.98
CA GLY A 63 6.94 23.87 7.07
C GLY A 63 7.70 24.15 8.37
N GLU A 64 7.02 23.98 9.51
CA GLU A 64 7.65 24.05 10.82
C GLU A 64 8.58 22.85 11.08
N GLY A 65 9.67 23.05 11.79
CA GLY A 65 10.76 22.09 11.94
C GLY A 65 10.32 20.68 12.41
N LEU A 66 9.55 20.58 13.50
CA LEU A 66 9.10 19.29 14.04
C LEU A 66 7.98 18.65 13.21
N PRO A 67 6.89 19.37 12.86
CA PRO A 67 5.87 18.82 11.96
C PRO A 67 6.42 18.38 10.62
N ALA A 68 7.31 19.12 10.00
CA ALA A 68 7.98 18.73 8.74
C ALA A 68 8.83 17.46 8.91
N PHE A 69 9.52 17.29 10.04
CA PHE A 69 10.28 16.08 10.33
C PHE A 69 9.40 14.86 10.49
N VAL A 70 8.31 14.97 11.26
CA VAL A 70 7.32 13.90 11.42
C VAL A 70 6.69 13.54 10.07
N LEU A 71 6.33 14.54 9.26
CA LEU A 71 5.78 14.34 7.93
C LEU A 71 6.76 13.63 6.98
N ALA A 72 8.05 13.99 7.03
CA ALA A 72 9.09 13.32 6.23
C ALA A 72 9.27 11.86 6.63
N LEU A 73 9.38 11.56 7.93
CA LEU A 73 9.44 10.19 8.44
C LEU A 73 8.20 9.37 8.06
N SER A 74 7.03 9.98 8.23
CA SER A 74 5.75 9.36 7.92
C SER A 74 5.60 9.04 6.43
N SER A 75 6.02 9.94 5.55
CA SER A 75 5.98 9.74 4.09
C SER A 75 6.89 8.60 3.65
N VAL A 76 8.13 8.54 4.16
CA VAL A 76 9.11 7.50 3.82
C VAL A 76 8.70 6.14 4.38
N SER A 77 8.10 6.11 5.59
CA SER A 77 7.57 4.88 6.21
C SER A 77 6.16 4.52 5.76
N THR A 78 5.50 5.35 4.93
CA THR A 78 4.10 5.21 4.53
C THR A 78 3.16 4.96 5.72
N SER A 79 3.34 5.69 6.83
CA SER A 79 2.61 5.47 8.08
C SER A 79 1.40 6.38 8.27
N GLY A 80 1.34 7.52 7.57
CA GLY A 80 0.23 8.47 7.67
C GLY A 80 0.18 9.27 8.97
N ILE A 81 1.22 9.21 9.80
CA ILE A 81 1.27 9.96 11.05
C ILE A 81 1.59 11.43 10.76
N THR A 82 0.79 12.35 11.25
CA THR A 82 1.01 13.81 11.14
C THR A 82 1.03 14.44 12.51
N ALA A 83 1.88 15.44 12.70
CA ALA A 83 1.92 16.26 13.90
C ALA A 83 1.04 17.53 13.78
N ALA A 84 0.61 17.85 12.57
CA ALA A 84 -0.27 18.98 12.24
C ALA A 84 -1.40 18.54 11.30
N GLU A 85 -2.39 19.38 11.09
CA GLU A 85 -3.48 19.09 10.16
C GLU A 85 -3.00 19.15 8.71
N GLY A 86 -2.84 17.96 8.09
CA GLY A 86 -2.56 17.82 6.65
C GLY A 86 -1.12 18.12 6.24
N VAL A 87 -0.92 18.25 4.93
CA VAL A 87 0.35 18.62 4.30
C VAL A 87 0.34 20.13 3.99
N PRO A 88 1.34 20.91 4.40
CA PRO A 88 1.31 22.38 4.26
C PRO A 88 1.57 22.80 2.80
N GLY A 89 0.50 23.02 2.04
CA GLY A 89 0.56 23.62 0.70
C GLY A 89 1.00 22.67 -0.43
N ARG A 90 0.72 23.10 -1.67
CA ARG A 90 0.93 22.28 -2.89
C ARG A 90 2.38 21.91 -3.14
N LEU A 91 3.34 22.77 -2.78
CA LEU A 91 4.77 22.46 -2.96
C LEU A 91 5.20 21.29 -2.05
N ALA A 92 4.75 21.30 -0.79
CA ALA A 92 5.00 20.21 0.14
C ALA A 92 4.31 18.93 -0.31
N GLU A 93 3.06 19.02 -0.80
CA GLU A 93 2.35 17.88 -1.40
C GLU A 93 3.11 17.30 -2.59
N ALA A 94 3.66 18.13 -3.48
CA ALA A 94 4.45 17.66 -4.62
C ALA A 94 5.71 16.90 -4.18
N MET A 95 6.42 17.38 -3.15
CA MET A 95 7.59 16.70 -2.61
C MET A 95 7.23 15.36 -1.97
N VAL A 96 6.15 15.32 -1.18
CA VAL A 96 5.63 14.09 -0.60
C VAL A 96 5.19 13.12 -1.71
N LEU A 97 4.49 13.60 -2.75
CA LEU A 97 4.04 12.80 -3.88
C LEU A 97 5.20 12.10 -4.59
N VAL A 98 6.33 12.80 -4.81
CA VAL A 98 7.53 12.19 -5.40
C VAL A 98 8.01 11.01 -4.56
N VAL A 99 8.08 11.16 -3.24
CA VAL A 99 8.50 10.08 -2.33
C VAL A 99 7.50 8.93 -2.35
N LEU A 100 6.19 9.20 -2.38
CA LEU A 100 5.15 8.17 -2.47
C LEU A 100 5.22 7.41 -3.80
N VAL A 101 5.49 8.09 -4.92
CA VAL A 101 5.68 7.44 -6.23
C VAL A 101 6.95 6.58 -6.24
N LEU A 102 8.05 7.05 -5.65
CA LEU A 102 9.25 6.23 -5.47
C LEU A 102 8.99 5.00 -4.59
N ALA A 103 8.09 5.11 -3.61
CA ALA A 103 7.68 4.00 -2.78
C ALA A 103 6.84 2.95 -3.53
N LEU A 104 6.14 3.29 -4.63
CA LEU A 104 5.34 2.35 -5.41
C LEU A 104 6.15 1.30 -6.16
N SER A 105 7.45 1.55 -6.42
CA SER A 105 8.30 0.63 -7.16
C SER A 105 9.53 0.21 -6.35
N ARG A 106 9.76 -1.09 -6.24
CA ARG A 106 10.97 -1.63 -5.62
C ARG A 106 12.27 -1.29 -6.39
N ARG A 107 12.17 -0.85 -7.64
CA ARG A 107 13.33 -0.56 -8.50
C ARG A 107 14.10 0.67 -8.06
N PHE A 108 13.45 1.60 -7.40
CA PHE A 108 14.07 2.81 -6.87
C PHE A 108 14.89 2.57 -5.59
N TRP A 109 14.80 1.35 -5.02
CA TRP A 109 15.47 1.03 -3.76
C TRP A 109 16.77 0.24 -3.97
N PRO A 110 17.80 0.49 -3.14
CA PRO A 110 19.08 -0.21 -3.25
C PRO A 110 18.90 -1.73 -3.09
N GLY A 111 19.66 -2.49 -3.86
CA GLY A 111 19.53 -3.96 -3.93
C GLY A 111 18.76 -4.45 -5.15
N ALA A 112 17.87 -3.66 -5.76
CA ALA A 112 17.27 -4.00 -7.03
C ALA A 112 18.28 -3.91 -8.20
N ALA A 113 19.18 -2.93 -8.15
CA ALA A 113 20.22 -2.72 -9.17
C ALA A 113 21.27 -3.84 -9.22
N LEU A 114 21.47 -4.58 -8.13
CA LEU A 114 22.39 -5.73 -8.07
C LEU A 114 21.83 -6.99 -8.74
N ARG A 115 20.54 -7.01 -9.06
CA ARG A 115 19.90 -8.11 -9.78
C ARG A 115 19.82 -7.73 -11.27
N ALA A 116 20.70 -8.28 -12.08
CA ALA A 116 20.88 -8.00 -13.52
C ALA A 116 19.65 -8.21 -14.43
N GLU A 117 18.49 -8.58 -13.86
CA GLU A 117 17.24 -8.82 -14.60
C GLU A 117 16.27 -7.60 -14.61
N VAL A 118 16.70 -6.44 -14.12
CA VAL A 118 15.83 -5.27 -14.02
C VAL A 118 15.81 -4.53 -15.35
N GLY A 119 14.89 -4.89 -16.23
CA GLY A 119 14.58 -4.13 -17.46
C GLY A 119 14.17 -2.68 -17.16
N PRO A 120 13.95 -1.82 -18.17
CA PRO A 120 13.66 -0.40 -17.97
C PRO A 120 12.41 -0.20 -17.08
N TRP A 121 12.40 0.88 -16.31
CA TRP A 121 11.34 1.22 -15.34
C TRP A 121 9.93 1.23 -15.91
N ARG A 122 9.80 1.51 -17.22
CA ARG A 122 8.53 1.49 -17.97
C ARG A 122 7.87 0.10 -18.04
N HIS A 123 8.61 -0.97 -17.76
CA HIS A 123 8.11 -2.35 -17.76
C HIS A 123 7.83 -2.87 -16.32
N ASP A 124 7.87 -2.00 -15.32
CA ASP A 124 7.52 -2.38 -13.95
C ASP A 124 6.00 -2.57 -13.83
N PRO A 125 5.51 -3.79 -13.52
CA PRO A 125 4.09 -4.05 -13.41
C PRO A 125 3.45 -3.30 -12.24
N GLU A 126 4.19 -3.11 -11.13
CA GLU A 126 3.67 -2.38 -9.97
C GLU A 126 3.41 -0.91 -10.30
N LEU A 127 4.41 -0.24 -10.90
CA LEU A 127 4.28 1.17 -11.27
C LEU A 127 3.20 1.40 -12.34
N ARG A 128 3.16 0.52 -13.35
CA ARG A 128 2.13 0.61 -14.40
C ARG A 128 0.73 0.45 -13.85
N LEU A 129 0.53 -0.54 -12.98
CA LEU A 129 -0.77 -0.79 -12.36
C LEU A 129 -1.16 0.37 -11.44
N ALA A 130 -0.23 0.87 -10.62
CA ALA A 130 -0.46 2.04 -9.76
C ALA A 130 -0.87 3.27 -10.56
N LEU A 131 -0.12 3.59 -11.64
CA LEU A 131 -0.44 4.74 -12.50
C LEU A 131 -1.77 4.55 -13.23
N ALA A 132 -2.08 3.33 -13.70
CA ALA A 132 -3.35 3.03 -14.36
C ALA A 132 -4.54 3.21 -13.39
N ILE A 133 -4.43 2.70 -12.15
CA ILE A 133 -5.45 2.87 -11.11
C ILE A 133 -5.60 4.36 -10.76
N THR A 134 -4.48 5.07 -10.57
CA THR A 134 -4.52 6.50 -10.26
C THR A 134 -5.16 7.30 -11.38
N ALA A 135 -4.77 7.05 -12.63
CA ALA A 135 -5.35 7.71 -13.78
C ALA A 135 -6.85 7.41 -13.93
N PHE A 136 -7.25 6.16 -13.73
CA PHE A 136 -8.64 5.74 -13.77
C PHE A 136 -9.49 6.44 -12.70
N VAL A 137 -9.05 6.41 -11.45
CA VAL A 137 -9.79 7.03 -10.33
C VAL A 137 -9.83 8.55 -10.49
N ALA A 138 -8.70 9.18 -10.81
CA ALA A 138 -8.66 10.62 -11.06
C ALA A 138 -9.56 11.01 -12.26
N ALA A 139 -9.55 10.23 -13.34
CA ALA A 139 -10.43 10.45 -14.48
C ALA A 139 -11.91 10.31 -14.10
N VAL A 140 -12.29 9.28 -13.34
CA VAL A 140 -13.68 9.09 -12.88
C VAL A 140 -14.14 10.26 -12.03
N LEU A 141 -13.31 10.68 -11.05
CA LEU A 141 -13.62 11.82 -10.18
C LEU A 141 -13.71 13.13 -10.96
N PHE A 142 -12.86 13.32 -11.98
CA PHE A 142 -12.80 14.55 -12.76
C PHE A 142 -13.88 14.61 -13.83
N LEU A 143 -14.05 13.54 -14.63
CA LEU A 143 -14.98 13.52 -15.78
C LEU A 143 -16.44 13.58 -15.34
N ARG A 144 -16.79 13.05 -14.18
CA ARG A 144 -18.16 13.09 -13.68
C ARG A 144 -18.70 14.53 -13.61
N HIS A 145 -17.89 15.47 -13.16
CA HIS A 145 -18.28 16.88 -13.12
C HIS A 145 -18.19 17.56 -14.49
N ALA A 146 -17.15 17.24 -15.29
CA ALA A 146 -16.98 17.81 -16.62
C ALA A 146 -18.18 17.54 -17.54
N VAL A 147 -18.87 16.40 -17.31
CA VAL A 147 -20.13 16.07 -18.03
C VAL A 147 -21.35 16.81 -17.45
N ALA A 148 -21.33 17.13 -16.15
CA ALA A 148 -22.45 17.78 -15.47
C ALA A 148 -22.38 19.32 -15.50
N ALA A 149 -21.16 19.88 -15.59
CA ALA A 149 -20.93 21.32 -15.55
C ALA A 149 -20.98 21.93 -16.98
N THR A 150 -22.16 22.35 -17.39
CA THR A 150 -22.35 23.23 -18.55
C THR A 150 -22.08 24.71 -18.27
N GLU A 151 -21.75 25.07 -17.02
CA GLU A 151 -21.59 26.46 -16.58
C GLU A 151 -20.19 26.72 -16.00
N GLY A 152 -19.41 27.45 -16.77
CA GLY A 152 -18.34 28.41 -16.49
C GLY A 152 -17.50 28.39 -15.21
N GLN A 153 -17.11 27.24 -14.66
CA GLN A 153 -16.08 27.20 -13.63
C GLN A 153 -14.70 27.30 -14.30
N GLY A 154 -13.89 28.33 -13.91
CA GLY A 154 -12.59 28.61 -14.51
C GLY A 154 -11.59 27.47 -14.38
N LEU A 155 -10.50 27.50 -15.18
CA LEU A 155 -9.44 26.48 -15.20
C LEU A 155 -8.74 26.27 -13.84
N GLY A 156 -8.72 27.28 -12.97
CA GLY A 156 -8.09 27.20 -11.64
C GLY A 156 -8.69 26.13 -10.72
N PRO A 157 -10.00 26.17 -10.45
CA PRO A 157 -10.67 25.13 -9.66
C PRO A 157 -10.56 23.72 -10.27
N ALA A 158 -10.61 23.61 -11.59
CA ALA A 158 -10.46 22.33 -12.29
C ALA A 158 -9.07 21.71 -12.04
N LEU A 159 -8.01 22.51 -12.15
CA LEU A 159 -6.63 22.04 -11.88
C LEU A 159 -6.43 21.71 -10.41
N ALA A 160 -7.02 22.47 -9.48
CA ALA A 160 -7.00 22.16 -8.06
C ALA A 160 -7.72 20.83 -7.75
N ALA A 161 -8.89 20.61 -8.34
CA ALA A 161 -9.64 19.36 -8.19
C ALA A 161 -8.86 18.16 -8.73
N LEU A 162 -8.24 18.29 -9.90
CA LEU A 162 -7.39 17.24 -10.47
C LEU A 162 -6.19 16.95 -9.58
N TRP A 163 -5.50 17.98 -9.10
CA TRP A 163 -4.37 17.83 -8.18
C TRP A 163 -4.77 17.11 -6.91
N GLY A 164 -5.85 17.57 -6.25
CA GLY A 164 -6.39 16.96 -5.04
C GLY A 164 -6.78 15.49 -5.25
N ALA A 165 -7.39 15.16 -6.38
CA ALA A 165 -7.74 13.80 -6.74
C ALA A 165 -6.49 12.91 -6.94
N VAL A 166 -5.50 13.36 -7.69
CA VAL A 166 -4.27 12.59 -7.98
C VAL A 166 -3.46 12.36 -6.70
N PHE A 167 -3.19 13.43 -5.93
CA PHE A 167 -2.43 13.32 -4.68
C PHE A 167 -3.10 12.38 -3.69
N THR A 168 -4.38 12.57 -3.41
CA THR A 168 -5.12 11.77 -2.45
C THR A 168 -5.23 10.32 -2.91
N THR A 169 -5.46 10.06 -4.20
CA THR A 169 -5.50 8.69 -4.77
C THR A 169 -4.17 7.97 -4.55
N ILE A 170 -3.03 8.58 -4.87
CA ILE A 170 -1.71 7.96 -4.66
C ILE A 170 -1.43 7.76 -3.18
N SER A 171 -1.79 8.72 -2.35
CA SER A 171 -1.60 8.64 -0.90
C SER A 171 -2.38 7.47 -0.28
N PHE A 172 -3.63 7.27 -0.68
CA PHE A 172 -4.44 6.14 -0.20
C PHE A 172 -4.04 4.81 -0.85
N LEU A 173 -3.62 4.82 -2.11
CA LEU A 173 -3.07 3.63 -2.76
C LEU A 173 -1.77 3.15 -2.08
N THR A 174 -0.92 4.07 -1.62
CA THR A 174 0.28 3.73 -0.83
C THR A 174 -0.02 3.45 0.64
N THR A 175 -1.29 3.48 1.04
CA THR A 175 -1.78 3.34 2.43
C THR A 175 -1.18 4.36 3.41
N THR A 176 -0.66 5.47 2.91
CA THR A 176 -0.18 6.58 3.74
C THR A 176 -1.35 7.39 4.29
N GLY A 177 -2.37 7.68 3.46
CA GLY A 177 -3.60 8.31 3.90
C GLY A 177 -3.53 9.83 4.08
N PHE A 178 -2.52 10.52 3.55
CA PHE A 178 -2.51 11.98 3.55
C PHE A 178 -3.60 12.51 2.62
N VAL A 179 -4.21 13.59 3.06
CA VAL A 179 -5.28 14.29 2.34
C VAL A 179 -4.71 15.58 1.77
N SER A 180 -4.96 15.85 0.49
CA SER A 180 -4.57 17.12 -0.13
C SER A 180 -5.37 18.29 0.44
N ALA A 181 -4.78 19.46 0.52
CA ALA A 181 -5.49 20.70 0.81
C ALA A 181 -6.62 20.97 -0.20
N ASP A 182 -6.45 20.55 -1.44
CA ASP A 182 -7.43 20.68 -2.53
C ASP A 182 -8.46 19.53 -2.57
N TRP A 183 -8.44 18.57 -1.60
CA TRP A 183 -9.35 17.43 -1.61
C TRP A 183 -10.83 17.81 -1.51
N GLN A 184 -11.15 18.82 -0.72
CA GLN A 184 -12.53 19.32 -0.64
C GLN A 184 -13.03 19.86 -1.98
N THR A 185 -12.15 20.53 -2.73
CA THR A 185 -12.45 20.97 -4.09
C THR A 185 -12.67 19.79 -5.02
N ALA A 186 -11.82 18.75 -4.94
CA ALA A 186 -11.97 17.53 -5.72
C ALA A 186 -13.25 16.76 -5.35
N ARG A 187 -13.63 16.71 -4.08
CA ARG A 187 -14.87 16.10 -3.59
C ARG A 187 -16.10 16.83 -4.13
N MET A 188 -16.15 18.15 -3.97
CA MET A 188 -17.25 18.96 -4.51
C MET A 188 -17.32 18.86 -6.04
N TRP A 189 -16.17 18.88 -6.70
CA TRP A 189 -16.05 18.68 -8.14
C TRP A 189 -16.63 17.35 -8.59
N SER A 190 -16.32 16.25 -7.90
CA SER A 190 -16.80 14.92 -8.28
C SER A 190 -18.30 14.70 -8.09
N GLY A 191 -18.95 15.50 -7.22
CA GLY A 191 -20.36 15.34 -6.85
C GLY A 191 -20.68 13.98 -6.23
N LEU A 192 -19.66 13.26 -5.69
CA LEU A 192 -19.86 12.01 -4.97
C LEU A 192 -20.17 12.32 -3.51
N GLU A 193 -21.27 11.76 -3.00
CA GLU A 193 -21.63 11.89 -1.59
C GLU A 193 -20.63 11.17 -0.68
N THR A 194 -20.18 9.98 -1.08
CA THR A 194 -19.28 9.12 -0.31
C THR A 194 -18.00 8.75 -1.07
N PRO A 195 -17.12 9.70 -1.42
CA PRO A 195 -15.86 9.37 -2.10
C PRO A 195 -14.91 8.55 -1.23
N GLY A 196 -15.13 8.49 0.08
CA GLY A 196 -14.35 7.74 1.03
C GLY A 196 -14.36 6.23 0.78
N LEU A 197 -15.44 5.66 0.22
CA LEU A 197 -15.48 4.25 -0.18
C LEU A 197 -14.49 3.94 -1.31
N VAL A 198 -14.28 4.86 -2.24
CA VAL A 198 -13.25 4.73 -3.29
C VAL A 198 -11.86 4.71 -2.64
N LEU A 199 -11.63 5.59 -1.66
CA LEU A 199 -10.37 5.64 -0.92
C LEU A 199 -10.14 4.34 -0.10
N ALA A 200 -11.20 3.79 0.50
CA ALA A 200 -11.13 2.50 1.18
C ALA A 200 -10.75 1.37 0.21
N GLY A 201 -11.34 1.32 -0.97
CA GLY A 201 -10.98 0.38 -2.03
C GLY A 201 -9.51 0.49 -2.44
N LEU A 202 -9.00 1.73 -2.60
CA LEU A 202 -7.58 1.97 -2.89
C LEU A 202 -6.66 1.48 -1.77
N ALA A 203 -7.01 1.73 -0.51
CA ALA A 203 -6.25 1.27 0.64
C ALA A 203 -6.23 -0.27 0.74
N ILE A 204 -7.32 -0.96 0.38
CA ILE A 204 -7.38 -2.44 0.30
C ILE A 204 -6.45 -2.97 -0.78
N LEU A 205 -6.42 -2.35 -1.98
CA LEU A 205 -5.50 -2.72 -3.05
C LEU A 205 -4.05 -2.63 -2.58
N GLY A 206 -3.75 -1.61 -1.77
CA GLY A 206 -2.45 -1.43 -1.13
C GLY A 206 -1.35 -0.97 -2.08
N GLY A 207 -0.22 -0.57 -1.51
CA GLY A 207 0.93 -0.04 -2.24
C GLY A 207 1.85 -1.08 -2.85
N GLY A 208 3.02 -0.60 -3.27
CA GLY A 208 4.09 -1.45 -3.79
C GLY A 208 4.67 -2.39 -2.74
N VAL A 209 5.18 -3.51 -3.20
CA VAL A 209 5.75 -4.56 -2.32
C VAL A 209 6.99 -4.06 -1.57
N ALA A 210 7.70 -3.04 -2.07
CA ALA A 210 8.86 -2.44 -1.41
C ALA A 210 8.52 -1.55 -0.21
N THR A 211 7.25 -1.27 0.03
CA THR A 211 6.80 -0.40 1.12
C THR A 211 6.30 -1.19 2.31
N THR A 212 6.20 -0.50 3.44
CA THR A 212 5.51 -0.99 4.63
C THR A 212 3.99 -0.81 4.53
N ALA A 213 3.46 -0.48 3.35
CA ALA A 213 2.04 -0.33 3.08
C ALA A 213 1.25 -1.60 3.48
N GLY A 214 0.08 -1.41 4.04
CA GLY A 214 -0.89 -2.47 4.29
C GLY A 214 -1.61 -2.92 3.02
N GLY A 215 -2.71 -3.64 3.16
CA GLY A 215 -3.51 -4.10 2.04
C GLY A 215 -2.94 -5.30 1.30
N VAL A 216 -3.56 -5.63 0.15
CA VAL A 216 -3.24 -6.84 -0.65
C VAL A 216 -1.91 -6.71 -1.39
N LYS A 217 -1.49 -5.50 -1.75
CA LYS A 217 -0.32 -5.10 -2.55
C LYS A 217 -0.48 -5.34 -4.06
N LEU A 218 -0.06 -4.33 -4.82
CA LEU A 218 -0.22 -4.27 -6.27
C LEU A 218 0.35 -5.48 -7.02
N LEU A 219 1.48 -6.02 -6.60
CA LEU A 219 2.08 -7.18 -7.26
C LEU A 219 1.22 -8.45 -7.15
N ARG A 220 0.53 -8.62 -6.01
CA ARG A 220 -0.39 -9.75 -5.81
C ARG A 220 -1.65 -9.58 -6.64
N VAL A 221 -2.17 -8.34 -6.72
CA VAL A 221 -3.30 -8.00 -7.58
C VAL A 221 -2.97 -8.29 -9.06
N ASP A 222 -1.79 -7.86 -9.53
CA ASP A 222 -1.30 -8.16 -10.89
C ASP A 222 -1.17 -9.69 -11.12
N ALA A 223 -0.64 -10.43 -10.15
CA ALA A 223 -0.52 -11.89 -10.24
C ALA A 223 -1.88 -12.59 -10.34
N LEU A 224 -2.87 -12.15 -9.54
CA LEU A 224 -4.24 -12.66 -9.59
C LEU A 224 -4.93 -12.32 -10.91
N PHE A 225 -4.80 -11.08 -11.37
CA PHE A 225 -5.37 -10.65 -12.65
C PHE A 225 -4.81 -11.46 -13.82
N ARG A 226 -3.50 -11.62 -13.90
CA ARG A 226 -2.85 -12.45 -14.93
C ARG A 226 -3.20 -13.92 -14.82
N HIS A 227 -3.48 -14.42 -13.62
CA HIS A 227 -3.96 -15.79 -13.46
C HIS A 227 -5.38 -15.93 -13.99
N GLY A 228 -6.28 -15.02 -13.62
CA GLY A 228 -7.65 -15.01 -14.11
C GLY A 228 -7.74 -14.91 -15.64
N THR A 229 -6.98 -14.00 -16.27
CA THR A 229 -6.96 -13.87 -17.74
C THR A 229 -6.49 -15.16 -18.41
N ARG A 230 -5.50 -15.85 -17.85
CA ARG A 230 -5.03 -17.12 -18.40
C ARG A 230 -6.02 -18.27 -18.25
N GLU A 231 -6.73 -18.33 -17.12
CA GLU A 231 -7.77 -19.36 -16.98
C GLU A 231 -8.91 -19.12 -17.98
N MET A 232 -9.24 -17.85 -18.26
CA MET A 232 -10.18 -17.51 -19.33
C MET A 232 -9.65 -17.89 -20.72
N ASP A 233 -8.37 -17.61 -20.99
CA ASP A 233 -7.72 -17.99 -22.27
C ASP A 233 -7.74 -19.51 -22.49
N LYS A 234 -7.59 -20.32 -21.44
CA LYS A 234 -7.67 -21.79 -21.54
C LYS A 234 -9.09 -22.28 -21.83
N LEU A 235 -10.11 -21.57 -21.37
CA LEU A 235 -11.50 -21.88 -21.72
C LEU A 235 -11.79 -21.63 -23.20
N ILE A 236 -11.16 -20.59 -23.77
CA ILE A 236 -11.31 -20.24 -25.18
C ILE A 236 -10.41 -21.10 -26.07
N HIS A 237 -9.19 -21.44 -25.62
CA HIS A 237 -8.17 -22.20 -26.37
C HIS A 237 -7.67 -23.41 -25.55
N PRO A 238 -8.45 -24.50 -25.44
CA PRO A 238 -8.13 -25.64 -24.56
C PRO A 238 -6.85 -26.37 -24.95
N ASN A 239 -6.41 -26.29 -26.22
CA ASN A 239 -5.22 -26.95 -26.75
C ASN A 239 -3.91 -26.12 -26.61
N SER A 240 -3.93 -24.99 -25.92
CA SER A 240 -2.74 -24.18 -25.73
C SER A 240 -1.71 -24.87 -24.83
N ILE A 241 -0.52 -25.17 -25.39
CA ILE A 241 0.58 -25.80 -24.65
C ILE A 241 1.27 -24.74 -23.77
N GLY A 242 1.26 -24.94 -22.48
CA GLY A 242 1.88 -24.01 -21.53
C GLY A 242 3.43 -24.05 -21.60
N SER A 243 4.05 -22.87 -21.60
CA SER A 243 5.51 -22.74 -21.58
C SER A 243 6.13 -23.18 -20.24
N ALA A 244 7.41 -23.58 -20.24
CA ALA A 244 8.16 -24.09 -19.07
C ALA A 244 8.18 -23.17 -17.83
N GLY A 245 7.92 -21.86 -17.99
CA GLY A 245 7.76 -20.90 -16.89
C GLY A 245 6.42 -20.94 -16.16
N GLN A 246 5.50 -21.80 -16.57
CA GLN A 246 4.11 -21.81 -16.14
C GLN A 246 3.93 -22.30 -14.68
N ARG A 247 4.70 -23.29 -14.25
CA ARG A 247 4.67 -23.82 -12.88
C ARG A 247 4.96 -22.72 -11.84
N ARG A 248 6.04 -21.99 -12.03
CA ARG A 248 6.50 -20.94 -11.12
C ARG A 248 5.52 -19.77 -11.01
N ARG A 249 4.88 -19.41 -12.12
CA ARG A 249 3.85 -18.35 -12.14
C ARG A 249 2.55 -18.81 -11.49
N ARG A 250 2.26 -20.11 -11.52
CA ARG A 250 1.11 -20.72 -10.85
C ARG A 250 1.27 -20.70 -9.33
N ASP A 251 2.47 -21.03 -8.83
CA ASP A 251 2.76 -21.00 -7.39
C ASP A 251 2.65 -19.59 -6.81
N GLY A 252 3.10 -18.57 -7.54
CA GLY A 252 2.95 -17.17 -7.15
C GLY A 252 1.49 -16.70 -7.11
N ALA A 253 0.67 -17.13 -8.08
CA ALA A 253 -0.75 -16.81 -8.12
C ALA A 253 -1.53 -17.51 -7.00
N TYR A 254 -1.20 -18.77 -6.70
CA TYR A 254 -1.79 -19.50 -5.58
C TYR A 254 -1.50 -18.83 -4.25
N ALA A 255 -0.25 -18.45 -4.00
CA ALA A 255 0.13 -17.72 -2.79
C ALA A 255 -0.61 -16.38 -2.68
N ALA A 256 -0.77 -15.65 -3.80
CA ALA A 256 -1.52 -14.41 -3.84
C ALA A 256 -3.01 -14.63 -3.52
N TRP A 257 -3.60 -15.72 -4.02
CA TRP A 257 -5.00 -16.08 -3.76
C TRP A 257 -5.22 -16.44 -2.28
N VAL A 258 -4.35 -17.27 -1.71
CA VAL A 258 -4.41 -17.63 -0.28
C VAL A 258 -4.31 -16.37 0.59
N PHE A 259 -3.39 -15.47 0.26
CA PHE A 259 -3.28 -14.20 0.97
C PHE A 259 -4.55 -13.37 0.88
N PHE A 260 -5.14 -13.25 -0.31
CA PHE A 260 -6.38 -12.50 -0.51
C PHE A 260 -7.53 -13.07 0.33
N MET A 261 -7.68 -14.41 0.37
CA MET A 261 -8.70 -15.07 1.20
C MET A 261 -8.47 -14.83 2.70
N LEU A 262 -7.22 -14.94 3.16
CA LEU A 262 -6.87 -14.65 4.55
C LEU A 262 -7.11 -13.18 4.91
N TYR A 263 -6.82 -12.28 4.00
CA TYR A 263 -7.06 -10.85 4.20
C TYR A 263 -8.56 -10.54 4.30
N ALA A 264 -9.37 -11.12 3.42
CA ALA A 264 -10.83 -11.01 3.47
C ALA A 264 -11.39 -11.58 4.78
N LEU A 265 -10.89 -12.75 5.21
CA LEU A 265 -11.25 -13.34 6.50
C LEU A 265 -10.85 -12.44 7.67
N SER A 266 -9.69 -11.79 7.61
CA SER A 266 -9.24 -10.84 8.63
C SER A 266 -10.14 -9.61 8.71
N ILE A 267 -10.64 -9.12 7.57
CA ILE A 267 -11.65 -8.04 7.53
C ILE A 267 -12.94 -8.51 8.21
N ALA A 268 -13.44 -9.68 7.86
CA ALA A 268 -14.66 -10.20 8.46
C ALA A 268 -14.51 -10.41 9.97
N ALA A 269 -13.43 -11.04 10.41
CA ALA A 269 -13.16 -11.29 11.83
C ALA A 269 -12.96 -9.98 12.63
N GLY A 270 -12.24 -9.01 12.05
CA GLY A 270 -12.04 -7.70 12.67
C GLY A 270 -13.33 -6.92 12.83
N THR A 271 -14.16 -6.89 11.75
CA THR A 271 -15.47 -6.23 11.78
C THR A 271 -16.38 -6.88 12.82
N ALA A 272 -16.47 -8.21 12.84
CA ALA A 272 -17.24 -8.93 13.84
C ALA A 272 -16.74 -8.66 15.27
N GLY A 273 -15.41 -8.66 15.48
CA GLY A 273 -14.82 -8.35 16.78
C GLY A 273 -15.14 -6.94 17.27
N LEU A 274 -15.04 -5.93 16.41
CA LEU A 274 -15.39 -4.55 16.77
C LEU A 274 -16.90 -4.37 16.98
N THR A 275 -17.73 -5.08 16.23
CA THR A 275 -19.19 -5.07 16.43
C THR A 275 -19.56 -5.69 17.78
N LEU A 276 -18.92 -6.78 18.20
CA LEU A 276 -19.09 -7.37 19.53
C LEU A 276 -18.64 -6.43 20.67
N LEU A 277 -17.72 -5.49 20.38
CA LEU A 277 -17.30 -4.45 21.32
C LEU A 277 -18.24 -3.22 21.32
N GLY A 278 -19.40 -3.33 20.65
CA GLY A 278 -20.46 -2.30 20.69
C GLY A 278 -20.37 -1.25 19.57
N GLN A 279 -19.53 -1.46 18.56
CA GLN A 279 -19.52 -0.58 17.38
C GLN A 279 -20.62 -0.97 16.40
N GLY A 280 -21.26 0.01 15.74
CA GLY A 280 -22.15 -0.25 14.63
C GLY A 280 -21.42 -0.93 13.46
N PHE A 281 -22.14 -1.61 12.57
CA PHE A 281 -21.51 -2.37 11.46
C PHE A 281 -20.66 -1.49 10.55
N GLU A 282 -21.15 -0.33 10.11
CA GLU A 282 -20.42 0.60 9.24
C GLU A 282 -19.14 1.15 9.93
N PRO A 283 -19.19 1.72 11.12
CA PRO A 283 -17.99 2.13 11.84
C PRO A 283 -17.03 0.97 12.10
N ALA A 284 -17.51 -0.22 12.47
CA ALA A 284 -16.68 -1.39 12.71
C ALA A 284 -15.94 -1.82 11.43
N LEU A 285 -16.59 -1.82 10.28
CA LEU A 285 -15.99 -2.14 8.99
C LEU A 285 -14.90 -1.11 8.62
N ILE A 286 -15.20 0.17 8.72
CA ILE A 286 -14.26 1.24 8.37
C ILE A 286 -13.06 1.26 9.31
N LEU A 287 -13.26 1.09 10.62
CA LEU A 287 -12.19 1.00 11.60
C LEU A 287 -11.32 -0.25 11.35
N THR A 288 -11.92 -1.38 11.00
CA THR A 288 -11.19 -2.60 10.63
C THR A 288 -10.33 -2.37 9.38
N LEU A 289 -10.90 -1.79 8.34
CA LEU A 289 -10.15 -1.47 7.11
C LEU A 289 -9.03 -0.48 7.40
N SER A 290 -9.30 0.59 8.13
CA SER A 290 -8.32 1.59 8.56
C SER A 290 -7.16 0.95 9.33
N ALA A 291 -7.46 0.02 10.26
CA ALA A 291 -6.47 -0.67 11.05
C ALA A 291 -5.64 -1.66 10.21
N LEU A 292 -6.27 -2.55 9.43
CA LEU A 292 -5.59 -3.54 8.60
C LEU A 292 -4.75 -2.92 7.48
N THR A 293 -5.21 -1.82 6.89
CA THR A 293 -4.44 -1.08 5.89
C THR A 293 -3.43 -0.12 6.51
N THR A 294 -3.48 0.09 7.83
CA THR A 294 -2.70 1.09 8.57
C THR A 294 -2.89 2.52 8.06
N THR A 295 -4.09 2.84 7.56
CA THR A 295 -4.46 4.14 6.98
C THR A 295 -5.41 4.86 7.94
N GLY A 296 -4.86 5.49 8.98
CA GLY A 296 -5.65 6.10 10.07
C GLY A 296 -6.68 7.13 9.62
N HIS A 297 -6.35 7.95 8.64
CA HIS A 297 -7.25 8.98 8.09
C HIS A 297 -8.50 8.42 7.39
N LEU A 298 -8.51 7.12 7.06
CA LEU A 298 -9.68 6.49 6.45
C LEU A 298 -10.91 6.57 7.36
N ALA A 299 -10.73 6.47 8.68
CA ALA A 299 -11.81 6.60 9.66
C ALA A 299 -12.53 7.95 9.61
N ALA A 300 -11.82 9.01 9.22
CA ALA A 300 -12.38 10.35 9.11
C ALA A 300 -13.04 10.62 7.74
N LEU A 301 -12.66 9.89 6.69
CA LEU A 301 -13.06 10.19 5.30
C LEU A 301 -14.05 9.20 4.71
N ALA A 302 -14.01 7.93 5.14
CA ALA A 302 -14.81 6.87 4.54
C ALA A 302 -16.17 6.69 5.21
N ALA A 303 -16.32 7.07 6.47
CA ALA A 303 -17.58 7.00 7.19
C ALA A 303 -18.54 8.11 6.76
N GLU A 304 -19.84 7.87 6.85
CA GLU A 304 -20.87 8.90 6.66
C GLU A 304 -20.69 10.09 7.62
N SER A 305 -20.32 9.78 8.87
CA SER A 305 -19.88 10.77 9.87
C SER A 305 -18.44 10.46 10.31
N PRO A 306 -17.53 11.47 10.37
CA PRO A 306 -16.16 11.26 10.82
C PRO A 306 -16.11 10.54 12.17
N ILE A 307 -15.37 9.43 12.25
CA ILE A 307 -15.24 8.65 13.49
C ILE A 307 -14.08 9.21 14.30
N PRO A 308 -14.35 9.89 15.45
CA PRO A 308 -13.29 10.45 16.27
C PRO A 308 -12.60 9.33 17.06
N LEU A 309 -11.37 8.97 16.67
CA LEU A 309 -10.60 7.90 17.32
C LEU A 309 -10.36 8.16 18.82
N ALA A 310 -10.36 9.42 19.24
CA ALA A 310 -10.18 9.82 20.64
C ALA A 310 -11.30 9.29 21.55
N THR A 311 -12.55 9.28 21.07
CA THR A 311 -13.75 8.92 21.85
C THR A 311 -14.00 7.42 21.94
N LEU A 312 -13.26 6.60 21.18
CA LEU A 312 -13.40 5.15 21.20
C LEU A 312 -13.03 4.56 22.57
N THR A 313 -13.74 3.51 22.96
CA THR A 313 -13.45 2.79 24.22
C THR A 313 -12.05 2.17 24.21
N PRO A 314 -11.40 2.01 25.37
CA PRO A 314 -10.07 1.38 25.44
C PRO A 314 -10.02 -0.03 24.79
N ALA A 315 -11.08 -0.81 24.95
CA ALA A 315 -11.17 -2.14 24.34
C ALA A 315 -11.12 -2.08 22.80
N VAL A 316 -11.85 -1.16 22.19
CA VAL A 316 -11.84 -0.94 20.73
C VAL A 316 -10.45 -0.47 20.26
N LYS A 317 -9.80 0.43 21.01
CA LYS A 317 -8.43 0.90 20.69
C LYS A 317 -7.41 -0.23 20.73
N VAL A 318 -7.49 -1.12 21.71
CA VAL A 318 -6.62 -2.32 21.80
C VAL A 318 -6.89 -3.27 20.64
N ALA A 319 -8.16 -3.55 20.33
CA ALA A 319 -8.53 -4.40 19.20
C ALA A 319 -8.01 -3.82 17.86
N MET A 320 -8.15 -2.51 17.63
CA MET A 320 -7.56 -1.83 16.48
C MET A 320 -6.03 -1.97 16.44
N GLY A 321 -5.36 -1.81 17.57
CA GLY A 321 -3.90 -2.02 17.67
C GLY A 321 -3.48 -3.43 17.25
N LEU A 322 -4.22 -4.47 17.66
CA LEU A 322 -4.00 -5.84 17.24
C LEU A 322 -4.23 -6.01 15.73
N LEU A 323 -5.29 -5.44 15.18
CA LEU A 323 -5.56 -5.45 13.73
C LEU A 323 -4.46 -4.72 12.94
N MET A 324 -3.92 -3.61 13.44
CA MET A 324 -2.78 -2.91 12.84
C MET A 324 -1.52 -3.79 12.79
N ILE A 325 -1.25 -4.55 13.86
CA ILE A 325 -0.14 -5.51 13.90
C ILE A 325 -0.34 -6.60 12.84
N VAL A 326 -1.54 -7.18 12.75
CA VAL A 326 -1.89 -8.19 11.75
C VAL A 326 -1.70 -7.65 10.33
N GLY A 327 -2.20 -6.44 10.07
CA GLY A 327 -2.07 -5.79 8.76
C GLY A 327 -0.62 -5.48 8.38
N ARG A 328 0.22 -5.11 9.37
CA ARG A 328 1.63 -4.74 9.15
C ARG A 328 2.54 -5.95 8.96
N LEU A 329 2.30 -7.05 9.71
CA LEU A 329 3.13 -8.27 9.66
C LEU A 329 2.84 -9.16 8.45
N GLU A 330 1.85 -8.82 7.64
CA GLU A 330 1.22 -9.70 6.66
C GLU A 330 0.56 -10.94 7.31
N THR A 331 -0.70 -11.16 7.01
CA THR A 331 -1.49 -12.28 7.56
C THR A 331 -0.87 -13.65 7.33
N LEU A 332 -0.12 -13.84 6.23
CA LEU A 332 0.64 -15.07 5.96
C LEU A 332 1.79 -15.29 6.93
N ALA A 333 2.53 -14.24 7.29
CA ALA A 333 3.63 -14.35 8.25
C ALA A 333 3.09 -14.70 9.64
N LEU A 334 1.99 -14.09 10.04
CA LEU A 334 1.31 -14.41 11.29
C LEU A 334 0.85 -15.87 11.33
N LEU A 335 0.27 -16.38 10.24
CA LEU A 335 -0.17 -17.78 10.14
C LEU A 335 1.01 -18.75 10.30
N VAL A 336 2.18 -18.45 9.72
CA VAL A 336 3.40 -19.24 9.88
C VAL A 336 3.87 -19.30 11.35
N PHE A 337 3.68 -18.21 12.11
CA PHE A 337 4.01 -18.21 13.55
C PHE A 337 3.00 -19.00 14.38
N LEU A 338 1.73 -18.99 14.01
CA LEU A 338 0.66 -19.69 14.73
C LEU A 338 0.63 -21.21 14.44
N VAL A 339 1.17 -21.65 13.29
CA VAL A 339 1.22 -23.08 12.95
C VAL A 339 2.31 -23.77 13.78
N PRO A 340 1.98 -24.79 14.58
CA PRO A 340 2.96 -25.53 15.38
C PRO A 340 4.07 -26.13 14.50
N ALA A 341 5.30 -26.20 15.05
CA ALA A 341 6.46 -26.73 14.33
C ALA A 341 6.27 -28.19 13.82
N THR A 342 5.34 -28.93 14.42
CA THR A 342 4.95 -30.29 14.02
C THR A 342 4.24 -30.38 12.67
N LEU A 343 3.57 -29.30 12.21
CA LEU A 343 2.88 -29.22 10.91
C LEU A 343 3.75 -28.61 9.80
N ARG A 344 5.01 -28.26 10.12
CA ARG A 344 5.97 -27.69 9.14
C ARG A 344 6.81 -28.73 8.39
N ARG A 345 6.51 -30.03 8.57
CA ARG A 345 7.20 -31.12 7.85
C ARG A 345 6.56 -31.45 6.52
#